data_9dab57d4ae54c2327db377378dd3b2dd
#
_entry.id   9dab57d4ae54c2327db377378dd3b2dd
#
_cell.length_a   1.000
_cell.length_b   1.000
_cell.length_c   1.000
_cell.angle_alpha   90.00
_cell.angle_beta   90.00
_cell.angle_gamma   90.00
#
_symmetry.space_group_name_H-M   'P 1'
#
loop_
_entity.id
_entity.type
_entity.pdbx_description
1 polymer ?
#
loop_
_entity_poly.entity_id
_entity_poly.type
_entity_poly.pdbx_seq_one_letter_code
_entity_poly.pdbx_strand_id
1 'polypeptide(L)'
;MGYVREKYDLYNSIEIREHMDSRHHEEGSRCPKRKRTPEEMKRANQRQKEAKARRLIWANFEPGDYVRTLTFKKENRPRDMKEAQAVFRSFYQTLKKEYKKRYYNLYWIANIECTPRGAWHIHFICNRIEGGGDIIKDLWRQRGAVVDQELADLAGKDIGAYFTKSPDSTDGTDHKVVESKYSHSRNLMKPEAKRTEISGWKLSDSPRIPKGFYLDKSTLQEGVNEAGYRYRNYILRRLTPKPRNRRVDEGGHLHRKRRRQAGKGRQVDRISDQGRRRKRLCDQS
;
A
#
# COMPACT_ATOMS: atom_id res chain seq x y z
N MET A 1 8.77 6.19 28.43
CA MET A 1 7.59 6.04 27.56
C MET A 1 7.44 7.26 26.67
N GLY A 2 7.16 7.09 25.37
CA GLY A 2 7.02 8.19 24.44
C GLY A 2 6.00 7.90 23.35
N TYR A 3 5.46 8.94 22.77
CA TYR A 3 4.63 8.83 21.59
C TYR A 3 5.50 8.54 20.34
N VAL A 4 4.95 7.76 19.44
CA VAL A 4 5.60 7.46 18.16
C VAL A 4 4.69 7.83 17.01
N ARG A 5 5.32 8.26 15.92
CA ARG A 5 4.69 8.52 14.63
C ARG A 5 5.15 7.49 13.63
N GLU A 6 4.24 6.72 13.11
CA GLU A 6 4.43 5.84 11.96
C GLU A 6 3.94 6.55 10.71
N LYS A 7 4.82 6.71 9.73
CA LYS A 7 4.55 7.37 8.45
C LYS A 7 4.69 6.37 7.33
N TYR A 8 3.63 6.19 6.54
CA TYR A 8 3.62 5.39 5.32
C TYR A 8 3.52 6.30 4.11
N ASP A 9 4.52 6.24 3.23
CA ASP A 9 4.48 6.97 1.96
C ASP A 9 3.68 6.16 0.92
N LEU A 10 2.57 6.71 0.47
CA LEU A 10 1.64 6.12 -0.49
C LEU A 10 1.71 6.84 -1.85
N TYR A 11 2.87 7.43 -2.18
CA TYR A 11 3.15 8.16 -3.40
C TYR A 11 2.48 9.55 -3.46
N ASN A 12 1.16 9.63 -3.64
CA ASN A 12 0.40 10.88 -3.67
C ASN A 12 -0.30 11.21 -2.35
N SER A 13 -0.17 10.34 -1.36
CA SER A 13 -0.67 10.54 -0.02
C SER A 13 0.31 10.00 1.03
N ILE A 14 0.11 10.38 2.27
CA ILE A 14 0.89 9.91 3.41
C ILE A 14 -0.11 9.50 4.49
N GLU A 15 -0.09 8.22 4.88
CA GLU A 15 -0.83 7.79 6.07
C GLU A 15 0.05 7.98 7.29
N ILE A 16 -0.49 8.63 8.31
CA ILE A 16 0.19 8.88 9.58
C ILE A 16 -0.61 8.23 10.71
N ARG A 17 0.11 7.57 11.59
CA ARG A 17 -0.42 6.99 12.83
C ARG A 17 0.43 7.47 13.99
N GLU A 18 -0.21 8.08 14.97
CA GLU A 18 0.43 8.61 16.17
C GLU A 18 -0.18 7.90 17.38
N HIS A 19 0.64 7.24 18.17
CA HIS A 19 0.19 6.48 19.32
C HIS A 19 1.31 6.32 20.35
N MET A 20 0.95 5.97 21.59
CA MET A 20 1.92 5.64 22.63
C MET A 20 2.67 4.35 22.26
N ASP A 21 4.00 4.36 22.39
CA ASP A 21 4.80 3.16 22.21
C ASP A 21 4.69 2.23 23.41
N SER A 22 4.06 1.10 23.21
CA SER A 22 3.90 0.08 24.26
C SER A 22 5.14 -0.80 24.50
N ARG A 23 6.22 -0.58 23.73
CA ARG A 23 7.45 -1.40 23.84
C ARG A 23 8.41 -0.90 24.92
N HIS A 24 8.34 0.38 25.27
CA HIS A 24 9.13 0.97 26.35
C HIS A 24 8.32 1.00 27.65
N HIS A 25 8.25 -0.11 28.34
CA HIS A 25 7.84 -0.12 29.75
C HIS A 25 9.10 -0.09 30.61
N GLU A 26 9.13 0.77 31.61
CA GLU A 26 10.10 0.68 32.70
C GLU A 26 9.97 -0.70 33.37
N GLU A 27 11.09 -1.31 33.71
CA GLU A 27 11.09 -2.56 34.43
C GLU A 27 10.25 -2.43 35.71
N GLY A 28 9.26 -3.31 35.89
CA GLY A 28 8.41 -3.39 37.06
C GLY A 28 6.94 -2.96 36.91
N SER A 29 6.54 -2.29 35.84
CA SER A 29 5.18 -1.76 35.66
C SER A 29 4.34 -2.48 34.59
N ARG A 30 4.43 -3.81 34.50
CA ARG A 30 3.54 -4.57 33.59
C ARG A 30 2.27 -4.98 34.33
N CYS A 31 1.19 -4.20 34.18
CA CYS A 31 -0.13 -4.78 34.37
C CYS A 31 -0.28 -6.00 33.44
N PRO A 32 -0.75 -7.16 33.94
CA PRO A 32 -1.00 -8.31 33.09
C PRO A 32 -1.93 -7.92 31.97
N LYS A 33 -1.46 -8.05 30.71
CA LYS A 33 -2.30 -7.74 29.54
C LYS A 33 -3.47 -8.71 29.55
N ARG A 34 -4.70 -8.18 29.56
CA ARG A 34 -5.89 -8.99 29.31
C ARG A 34 -5.68 -9.84 28.05
N LYS A 35 -5.84 -11.14 28.12
CA LYS A 35 -5.84 -11.99 26.93
C LYS A 35 -7.05 -11.62 26.07
N ARG A 36 -6.80 -11.29 24.80
CA ARG A 36 -7.87 -11.04 23.84
C ARG A 36 -8.66 -12.30 23.58
N THR A 37 -9.96 -12.15 23.39
CA THR A 37 -10.79 -13.27 22.94
C THR A 37 -10.46 -13.63 21.48
N PRO A 38 -10.81 -14.86 21.02
CA PRO A 38 -10.62 -15.26 19.64
C PRO A 38 -11.30 -14.29 18.65
N GLU A 39 -12.49 -13.77 18.99
CA GLU A 39 -13.26 -12.82 18.19
C GLU A 39 -12.55 -11.48 18.11
N GLU A 40 -12.02 -10.97 19.23
CA GLU A 40 -11.24 -9.74 19.27
C GLU A 40 -9.95 -9.87 18.43
N MET A 41 -9.28 -11.01 18.49
CA MET A 41 -8.12 -11.30 17.64
C MET A 41 -8.50 -11.34 16.16
N LYS A 42 -9.61 -11.99 15.80
CA LYS A 42 -10.13 -12.07 14.44
C LYS A 42 -10.42 -10.68 13.88
N ARG A 43 -11.12 -9.82 14.65
CA ARG A 43 -11.41 -8.44 14.28
C ARG A 43 -10.13 -7.61 14.13
N ALA A 44 -9.15 -7.75 15.03
CA ALA A 44 -7.88 -7.06 14.94
C ALA A 44 -7.08 -7.48 13.70
N ASN A 45 -7.02 -8.77 13.40
CA ASN A 45 -6.36 -9.32 12.21
C ASN A 45 -7.04 -8.81 10.91
N GLN A 46 -8.37 -8.77 10.88
CA GLN A 46 -9.12 -8.26 9.74
C GLN A 46 -8.82 -6.77 9.50
N ARG A 47 -8.88 -5.92 10.54
CA ARG A 47 -8.50 -4.49 10.44
C ARG A 47 -7.06 -4.29 9.94
N GLN A 48 -6.12 -5.14 10.37
CA GLN A 48 -4.74 -5.09 9.87
C GLN A 48 -4.65 -5.48 8.39
N LYS A 49 -5.42 -6.50 7.96
CA LYS A 49 -5.50 -6.94 6.57
C LYS A 49 -6.05 -5.83 5.69
N GLU A 50 -7.13 -5.18 6.11
CA GLU A 50 -7.77 -4.04 5.45
C GLU A 50 -6.80 -2.85 5.31
N ALA A 51 -6.14 -2.47 6.40
CA ALA A 51 -5.16 -1.39 6.39
C ALA A 51 -3.97 -1.68 5.46
N LYS A 52 -3.46 -2.93 5.43
CA LYS A 52 -2.40 -3.35 4.51
C LYS A 52 -2.85 -3.27 3.06
N ALA A 53 -4.06 -3.75 2.76
CA ALA A 53 -4.63 -3.70 1.42
C ALA A 53 -4.85 -2.24 0.96
N ARG A 54 -5.44 -1.40 1.80
CA ARG A 54 -5.62 0.04 1.53
C ARG A 54 -4.30 0.72 1.21
N ARG A 55 -3.27 0.53 2.03
CA ARG A 55 -1.93 1.08 1.78
C ARG A 55 -1.34 0.59 0.47
N LEU A 56 -1.48 -0.71 0.19
CA LEU A 56 -0.97 -1.30 -1.04
C LEU A 56 -1.67 -0.72 -2.27
N ILE A 57 -2.99 -0.50 -2.21
CA ILE A 57 -3.76 0.11 -3.29
C ILE A 57 -3.29 1.55 -3.51
N TRP A 58 -3.33 2.40 -2.51
CA TRP A 58 -2.96 3.82 -2.66
C TRP A 58 -1.48 4.04 -2.97
N ALA A 59 -0.60 3.11 -2.59
CA ALA A 59 0.80 3.17 -2.96
C ALA A 59 1.06 2.84 -4.44
N ASN A 60 0.16 2.09 -5.09
CA ASN A 60 0.40 1.56 -6.44
C ASN A 60 -0.58 2.03 -7.50
N PHE A 61 -1.77 2.48 -7.12
CA PHE A 61 -2.81 2.89 -8.06
C PHE A 61 -3.21 4.35 -7.86
N GLU A 62 -3.81 4.94 -8.88
CA GLU A 62 -4.23 6.34 -8.90
C GLU A 62 -5.61 6.48 -9.57
N PRO A 63 -6.32 7.59 -9.35
CA PRO A 63 -7.56 7.86 -10.07
C PRO A 63 -7.38 7.69 -11.58
N GLY A 64 -8.30 6.99 -12.23
CA GLY A 64 -8.22 6.64 -13.65
C GLY A 64 -7.63 5.26 -13.94
N ASP A 65 -7.03 4.57 -12.96
CA ASP A 65 -6.70 3.14 -13.11
C ASP A 65 -7.97 2.29 -13.19
N TYR A 66 -7.88 1.15 -13.87
CA TYR A 66 -9.03 0.28 -14.06
C TYR A 66 -9.44 -0.41 -12.78
N VAL A 67 -10.69 -0.22 -12.38
CA VAL A 67 -11.38 -1.02 -11.37
C VAL A 67 -12.48 -1.78 -12.09
N ARG A 68 -12.47 -3.10 -11.99
CA ARG A 68 -13.37 -3.98 -12.73
C ARG A 68 -13.93 -5.06 -11.83
N THR A 69 -15.19 -5.37 -12.01
CA THR A 69 -15.78 -6.61 -11.50
C THR A 69 -15.97 -7.56 -12.67
N LEU A 70 -15.22 -8.66 -12.66
CA LEU A 70 -15.31 -9.73 -13.63
C LEU A 70 -16.33 -10.74 -13.13
N THR A 71 -17.42 -10.95 -13.85
CA THR A 71 -18.47 -11.90 -13.51
C THR A 71 -18.38 -13.13 -14.41
N PHE A 72 -19.03 -14.21 -14.02
CA PHE A 72 -19.06 -15.45 -14.82
C PHE A 72 -20.47 -15.70 -15.37
N LYS A 73 -20.55 -16.14 -16.62
CA LYS A 73 -21.76 -16.75 -17.17
C LYS A 73 -22.08 -18.01 -16.39
N LYS A 74 -23.35 -18.40 -16.35
CA LYS A 74 -23.84 -19.56 -15.57
C LYS A 74 -23.10 -20.84 -15.93
N GLU A 75 -22.85 -21.05 -17.21
CA GLU A 75 -22.14 -22.21 -17.78
C GLU A 75 -20.63 -22.23 -17.49
N ASN A 76 -20.06 -21.07 -17.19
CA ASN A 76 -18.61 -20.89 -16.96
C ASN A 76 -18.27 -20.68 -15.46
N ARG A 77 -19.24 -20.88 -14.56
CA ARG A 77 -19.00 -20.69 -13.13
C ARG A 77 -18.02 -21.72 -12.60
N PRO A 78 -16.97 -21.28 -11.90
CA PRO A 78 -16.06 -22.21 -11.21
C PRO A 78 -16.81 -23.06 -10.18
N ARG A 79 -16.38 -24.30 -10.01
CA ARG A 79 -16.93 -25.23 -9.01
C ARG A 79 -16.44 -24.89 -7.60
N ASP A 80 -15.20 -24.42 -7.54
CA ASP A 80 -14.53 -24.11 -6.28
C ASP A 80 -13.54 -22.93 -6.43
N MET A 81 -12.96 -22.49 -5.32
CA MET A 81 -11.97 -21.41 -5.28
C MET A 81 -10.71 -21.75 -6.07
N LYS A 82 -10.29 -23.01 -6.11
CA LYS A 82 -9.10 -23.45 -6.84
C LYS A 82 -9.27 -23.26 -8.34
N GLU A 83 -10.42 -23.63 -8.86
CA GLU A 83 -10.77 -23.42 -10.27
C GLU A 83 -10.90 -21.93 -10.59
N ALA A 84 -11.57 -21.14 -9.73
CA ALA A 84 -11.67 -19.70 -9.87
C ALA A 84 -10.29 -19.03 -9.94
N GLN A 85 -9.36 -19.44 -9.08
CA GLN A 85 -7.98 -18.95 -9.10
C GLN A 85 -7.23 -19.36 -10.37
N ALA A 86 -7.46 -20.57 -10.90
CA ALA A 86 -6.84 -21.05 -12.13
C ALA A 86 -7.31 -20.22 -13.34
N VAL A 87 -8.62 -19.96 -13.43
CA VAL A 87 -9.22 -19.11 -14.47
C VAL A 87 -8.64 -17.69 -14.40
N PHE A 88 -8.60 -17.10 -13.20
CA PHE A 88 -8.02 -15.77 -13.02
C PHE A 88 -6.53 -15.73 -13.36
N ARG A 89 -5.78 -16.78 -12.99
CA ARG A 89 -4.35 -16.88 -13.35
C ARG A 89 -4.14 -16.89 -14.86
N SER A 90 -4.90 -17.67 -15.60
CA SER A 90 -4.86 -17.70 -17.07
C SER A 90 -5.16 -16.31 -17.66
N PHE A 91 -6.20 -15.64 -17.16
CA PHE A 91 -6.57 -14.31 -17.60
C PHE A 91 -5.44 -13.29 -17.39
N TYR A 92 -4.95 -13.13 -16.15
CA TYR A 92 -3.94 -12.10 -15.89
C TYR A 92 -2.58 -12.41 -16.53
N GLN A 93 -2.26 -13.67 -16.78
CA GLN A 93 -1.05 -14.02 -17.54
C GLN A 93 -1.14 -13.58 -19.00
N THR A 94 -2.30 -13.76 -19.63
CA THR A 94 -2.55 -13.26 -20.99
C THR A 94 -2.56 -11.73 -21.01
N LEU A 95 -3.24 -11.10 -20.08
CA LEU A 95 -3.24 -9.65 -19.92
C LEU A 95 -1.82 -9.09 -19.73
N LYS A 96 -0.99 -9.76 -18.94
CA LYS A 96 0.43 -9.39 -18.75
C LYS A 96 1.22 -9.40 -20.04
N LYS A 97 0.96 -10.37 -20.95
CA LYS A 97 1.59 -10.42 -22.27
C LYS A 97 1.19 -9.22 -23.11
N GLU A 98 -0.10 -8.83 -23.08
CA GLU A 98 -0.60 -7.67 -23.81
C GLU A 98 -0.01 -6.35 -23.29
N TYR A 99 0.15 -6.21 -21.97
CA TYR A 99 0.83 -5.08 -21.37
C TYR A 99 2.31 -5.00 -21.79
N LYS A 100 3.00 -6.14 -21.78
CA LYS A 100 4.42 -6.22 -22.19
C LYS A 100 4.62 -5.81 -23.65
N LYS A 101 3.74 -6.23 -24.57
CA LYS A 101 3.77 -5.80 -26.00
C LYS A 101 3.71 -4.28 -26.17
N ARG A 102 3.14 -3.55 -25.19
CA ARG A 102 2.97 -2.09 -25.17
C ARG A 102 4.00 -1.38 -24.29
N TYR A 103 5.04 -2.10 -23.85
CA TYR A 103 6.08 -1.56 -22.96
C TYR A 103 5.57 -1.09 -21.59
N TYR A 104 4.60 -1.85 -21.01
CA TYR A 104 4.11 -1.62 -19.66
C TYR A 104 4.24 -2.88 -18.80
N ASN A 105 4.53 -2.69 -17.52
CA ASN A 105 4.33 -3.74 -16.53
C ASN A 105 2.87 -3.74 -16.08
N LEU A 106 2.29 -4.93 -15.96
CA LEU A 106 0.99 -5.11 -15.33
C LEU A 106 1.15 -5.11 -13.80
N TYR A 107 0.51 -4.14 -13.15
CA TYR A 107 0.31 -4.10 -11.69
C TYR A 107 -1.15 -4.44 -11.44
N TRP A 108 -1.40 -5.32 -10.48
CA TRP A 108 -2.78 -5.70 -10.21
C TRP A 108 -3.01 -6.15 -8.77
N ILE A 109 -4.25 -5.98 -8.30
CA ILE A 109 -4.82 -6.51 -7.08
C ILE A 109 -6.16 -7.12 -7.43
N ALA A 110 -6.50 -8.26 -6.82
CA ALA A 110 -7.78 -8.91 -7.02
C ALA A 110 -8.29 -9.56 -5.74
N ASN A 111 -9.62 -9.61 -5.63
CA ASN A 111 -10.32 -10.45 -4.67
C ASN A 111 -11.34 -11.31 -5.41
N ILE A 112 -11.24 -12.62 -5.26
CA ILE A 112 -12.19 -13.58 -5.82
C ILE A 112 -13.20 -13.88 -4.72
N GLU A 113 -14.48 -13.77 -5.04
CA GLU A 113 -15.58 -13.96 -4.08
C GLU A 113 -16.63 -14.94 -4.63
N CYS A 114 -17.16 -15.78 -3.74
CA CYS A 114 -18.33 -16.60 -4.00
C CYS A 114 -19.49 -16.14 -3.11
N THR A 115 -20.63 -15.87 -3.71
CA THR A 115 -21.86 -15.54 -2.99
C THR A 115 -22.60 -16.81 -2.54
N PRO A 116 -23.54 -16.73 -1.58
CA PRO A 116 -24.36 -17.88 -1.16
C PRO A 116 -25.17 -18.53 -2.30
N ARG A 117 -25.43 -17.77 -3.37
CA ARG A 117 -26.14 -18.28 -4.56
C ARG A 117 -25.20 -18.95 -5.57
N GLY A 118 -23.92 -19.18 -5.21
CA GLY A 118 -22.92 -19.77 -6.09
C GLY A 118 -22.48 -18.85 -7.24
N ALA A 119 -22.72 -17.55 -7.14
CA ALA A 119 -22.20 -16.59 -8.11
C ALA A 119 -20.78 -16.18 -7.74
N TRP A 120 -19.86 -16.32 -8.70
CA TRP A 120 -18.47 -15.94 -8.55
C TRP A 120 -18.21 -14.57 -9.17
N HIS A 121 -17.49 -13.74 -8.42
CA HIS A 121 -17.06 -12.41 -8.85
C HIS A 121 -15.57 -12.24 -8.58
N ILE A 122 -14.91 -11.51 -9.45
CA ILE A 122 -13.51 -11.14 -9.25
C ILE A 122 -13.43 -9.61 -9.28
N HIS A 123 -13.24 -9.01 -8.11
CA HIS A 123 -12.92 -7.59 -8.01
C HIS A 123 -11.46 -7.40 -8.37
N PHE A 124 -11.20 -6.59 -9.38
CA PHE A 124 -9.89 -6.50 -10.01
C PHE A 124 -9.51 -5.03 -10.21
N ILE A 125 -8.34 -4.64 -9.70
CA ILE A 125 -7.69 -3.36 -10.01
C ILE A 125 -6.45 -3.63 -10.84
N CYS A 126 -6.25 -2.86 -11.90
CA CYS A 126 -4.96 -2.82 -12.58
C CYS A 126 -4.65 -1.42 -13.13
N ASN A 127 -3.35 -1.18 -13.36
CA ASN A 127 -2.91 0.09 -13.92
C ASN A 127 -3.44 0.31 -15.33
N ARG A 128 -3.77 1.57 -15.62
CA ARG A 128 -4.27 1.99 -16.93
C ARG A 128 -3.15 2.00 -17.97
N ILE A 129 -3.50 1.54 -19.18
CA ILE A 129 -2.75 1.75 -20.42
C ILE A 129 -3.74 2.13 -21.51
N GLU A 130 -3.26 2.69 -22.61
CA GLU A 130 -4.08 2.99 -23.77
C GLU A 130 -4.71 1.72 -24.35
N GLY A 131 -6.02 1.73 -24.63
CA GLY A 131 -6.77 0.56 -25.10
C GLY A 131 -6.89 -0.60 -24.08
N GLY A 132 -6.36 -0.45 -22.86
CA GLY A 132 -6.33 -1.53 -21.87
C GLY A 132 -7.72 -1.98 -21.40
N GLY A 133 -8.70 -1.06 -21.39
CA GLY A 133 -10.07 -1.39 -21.04
C GLY A 133 -10.71 -2.39 -22.00
N ASP A 134 -10.51 -2.20 -23.29
CA ASP A 134 -11.04 -3.07 -24.35
C ASP A 134 -10.33 -4.45 -24.31
N ILE A 135 -9.00 -4.44 -24.10
CA ILE A 135 -8.24 -5.68 -23.94
C ILE A 135 -8.79 -6.51 -22.79
N ILE A 136 -9.11 -5.90 -21.65
CA ILE A 136 -9.69 -6.59 -20.49
C ILE A 136 -11.05 -7.20 -20.86
N LYS A 137 -11.91 -6.43 -21.53
CA LYS A 137 -13.24 -6.87 -21.96
C LYS A 137 -13.14 -8.04 -22.96
N ASP A 138 -12.27 -7.93 -23.95
CA ASP A 138 -12.07 -8.97 -24.97
C ASP A 138 -11.55 -10.26 -24.38
N LEU A 139 -10.57 -10.20 -23.50
CA LEU A 139 -10.01 -11.37 -22.83
C LEU A 139 -11.00 -12.06 -21.89
N TRP A 140 -11.98 -11.34 -21.37
CA TRP A 140 -12.97 -11.90 -20.44
C TRP A 140 -14.29 -12.28 -21.11
N ARG A 141 -14.62 -11.72 -22.27
CA ARG A 141 -15.91 -11.81 -22.98
C ARG A 141 -16.51 -13.22 -23.05
N GLN A 142 -15.69 -14.23 -23.31
CA GLN A 142 -16.20 -15.62 -23.38
C GLN A 142 -16.61 -16.17 -22.00
N ARG A 143 -15.99 -15.69 -20.92
CA ARG A 143 -16.22 -16.17 -19.55
C ARG A 143 -17.40 -15.51 -18.87
N GLY A 144 -17.62 -14.22 -19.15
CA GLY A 144 -18.67 -13.45 -18.49
C GLY A 144 -18.63 -11.98 -18.87
N ALA A 145 -19.26 -11.15 -18.05
CA ALA A 145 -19.29 -9.71 -18.22
C ALA A 145 -18.19 -9.02 -17.40
N VAL A 146 -17.82 -7.83 -17.84
CA VAL A 146 -16.91 -6.91 -17.13
C VAL A 146 -17.72 -5.68 -16.76
N VAL A 147 -17.87 -5.42 -15.48
CA VAL A 147 -18.50 -4.22 -14.94
C VAL A 147 -17.42 -3.20 -14.62
N ASP A 148 -17.53 -2.02 -15.21
CA ASP A 148 -16.60 -0.92 -15.03
C ASP A 148 -16.96 -0.16 -13.74
N GLN A 149 -15.95 0.18 -12.95
CA GLN A 149 -16.05 1.03 -11.77
C GLN A 149 -14.88 2.02 -11.78
N GLU A 150 -15.02 3.13 -11.11
CA GLU A 150 -13.93 4.07 -10.94
C GLU A 150 -13.31 3.96 -9.55
N LEU A 151 -11.98 4.13 -9.47
CA LEU A 151 -11.27 4.14 -8.19
C LEU A 151 -11.71 5.32 -7.31
N ALA A 152 -12.13 6.42 -7.94
CA ALA A 152 -12.68 7.58 -7.26
C ALA A 152 -13.99 7.27 -6.50
N ASP A 153 -14.85 6.42 -7.07
CA ASP A 153 -16.11 6.01 -6.44
C ASP A 153 -15.90 5.16 -5.18
N LEU A 154 -14.72 4.54 -5.10
CA LEU A 154 -14.32 3.75 -3.93
C LEU A 154 -13.55 4.57 -2.88
N ALA A 155 -13.19 5.83 -3.19
CA ALA A 155 -12.43 6.69 -2.28
C ALA A 155 -13.22 7.05 -1.01
N GLY A 156 -14.55 7.12 -1.09
CA GLY A 156 -15.44 7.34 0.04
C GLY A 156 -15.75 6.10 0.87
N LYS A 157 -15.35 4.90 0.39
CA LYS A 157 -15.51 3.62 1.08
C LYS A 157 -14.16 3.13 1.57
N ASP A 158 -14.14 2.27 2.60
CA ASP A 158 -12.88 1.60 2.95
C ASP A 158 -12.49 0.60 1.85
N ILE A 159 -11.69 1.09 0.89
CA ILE A 159 -11.21 0.27 -0.23
C ILE A 159 -10.42 -0.97 0.24
N GLY A 160 -9.80 -0.90 1.41
CA GLY A 160 -9.14 -2.04 2.02
C GLY A 160 -10.14 -3.13 2.41
N ALA A 161 -11.23 -2.76 3.08
CA ALA A 161 -12.33 -3.66 3.41
C ALA A 161 -12.96 -4.25 2.14
N TYR A 162 -13.25 -3.40 1.14
CA TYR A 162 -13.83 -3.83 -0.13
C TYR A 162 -13.01 -4.95 -0.81
N PHE A 163 -11.67 -4.84 -0.83
CA PHE A 163 -10.79 -5.83 -1.45
C PHE A 163 -10.36 -6.98 -0.52
N THR A 164 -10.74 -6.97 0.73
CA THR A 164 -10.36 -8.01 1.70
C THR A 164 -11.54 -8.64 2.40
N LYS A 165 -12.74 -8.52 1.81
CA LYS A 165 -13.94 -9.18 2.33
C LYS A 165 -13.67 -10.62 2.71
N SER A 166 -14.21 -11.01 3.84
CA SER A 166 -14.22 -12.39 4.30
C SER A 166 -15.65 -12.76 4.68
N PRO A 167 -15.99 -14.06 4.81
CA PRO A 167 -17.32 -14.49 5.22
C PRO A 167 -17.87 -13.82 6.48
N ASP A 168 -16.96 -13.34 7.32
CA ASP A 168 -17.26 -12.68 8.59
C ASP A 168 -17.02 -11.15 8.56
N SER A 169 -16.80 -10.55 7.40
CA SER A 169 -16.59 -9.10 7.31
C SER A 169 -17.93 -8.37 7.35
N THR A 170 -18.03 -7.40 8.25
CA THR A 170 -19.18 -6.49 8.41
C THR A 170 -18.93 -5.20 7.64
N ASP A 171 -18.70 -5.26 6.35
CA ASP A 171 -18.36 -4.08 5.54
C ASP A 171 -19.59 -3.23 5.15
N GLY A 172 -20.76 -3.51 5.71
CA GLY A 172 -21.98 -2.76 5.46
C GLY A 172 -22.59 -2.97 4.06
N THR A 173 -22.05 -3.88 3.26
CA THR A 173 -22.71 -4.28 2.01
C THR A 173 -23.59 -5.50 2.24
N ASP A 174 -24.82 -5.48 1.69
CA ASP A 174 -25.82 -6.57 1.82
C ASP A 174 -25.41 -7.91 1.17
N HIS A 175 -24.21 -7.99 0.59
CA HIS A 175 -23.73 -9.19 -0.08
C HIS A 175 -22.91 -10.05 0.86
N LYS A 176 -23.56 -11.08 1.43
CA LYS A 176 -22.86 -12.16 2.14
C LYS A 176 -21.91 -12.86 1.19
N VAL A 177 -20.68 -13.10 1.65
CA VAL A 177 -19.63 -13.84 0.94
C VAL A 177 -19.44 -15.16 1.66
N VAL A 178 -19.49 -16.27 0.93
CA VAL A 178 -19.23 -17.62 1.48
C VAL A 178 -17.74 -17.90 1.51
N GLU A 179 -17.05 -17.50 0.46
CA GLU A 179 -15.63 -17.72 0.30
C GLU A 179 -14.98 -16.55 -0.41
N SER A 180 -13.79 -16.14 0.04
CA SER A 180 -13.03 -15.08 -0.62
C SER A 180 -11.53 -15.31 -0.62
N LYS A 181 -10.85 -14.85 -1.67
CA LYS A 181 -9.39 -14.96 -1.81
C LYS A 181 -8.78 -13.70 -2.38
N TYR A 182 -8.11 -12.94 -1.51
CA TYR A 182 -7.32 -11.77 -1.88
C TYR A 182 -5.95 -12.18 -2.43
N SER A 183 -5.55 -11.54 -3.52
CA SER A 183 -4.24 -11.74 -4.15
C SER A 183 -3.77 -10.47 -4.87
N HIS A 184 -2.47 -10.39 -5.14
CA HIS A 184 -1.88 -9.25 -5.83
C HIS A 184 -0.61 -9.62 -6.58
N SER A 185 -0.22 -8.80 -7.54
CA SER A 185 1.03 -8.97 -8.29
C SER A 185 2.26 -8.73 -7.40
N ARG A 186 3.36 -9.43 -7.67
CA ARG A 186 4.59 -9.38 -6.86
C ARG A 186 5.37 -8.08 -7.02
N ASN A 187 5.17 -7.37 -8.13
CA ASN A 187 5.88 -6.15 -8.50
C ASN A 187 5.28 -4.86 -7.90
N LEU A 188 4.32 -4.97 -6.98
CA LEU A 188 3.78 -3.84 -6.26
C LEU A 188 4.79 -3.28 -5.25
N MET A 189 4.84 -1.95 -5.14
CA MET A 189 5.54 -1.27 -4.06
C MET A 189 4.82 -1.55 -2.74
N LYS A 190 5.56 -2.07 -1.77
CA LYS A 190 5.03 -2.33 -0.42
C LYS A 190 5.40 -1.17 0.49
N PRO A 191 4.41 -0.39 0.98
CA PRO A 191 4.70 0.71 1.90
C PRO A 191 5.18 0.19 3.25
N GLU A 192 6.33 0.70 3.68
CA GLU A 192 6.88 0.42 5.00
C GLU A 192 6.72 1.61 5.92
N ALA A 193 6.53 1.35 7.21
CA ALA A 193 6.43 2.39 8.22
C ALA A 193 7.80 3.02 8.48
N LYS A 194 7.90 4.33 8.30
CA LYS A 194 9.00 5.11 8.87
C LYS A 194 8.57 5.57 10.25
N ARG A 195 9.22 5.02 11.28
CA ARG A 195 8.91 5.30 12.68
C ARG A 195 9.81 6.40 13.20
N THR A 196 9.23 7.39 13.86
CA THR A 196 9.93 8.47 14.55
C THR A 196 9.31 8.69 15.93
N GLU A 197 10.14 8.95 16.90
CA GLU A 197 9.68 9.35 18.22
C GLU A 197 9.14 10.79 18.18
N ILE A 198 8.09 11.04 18.94
CA ILE A 198 7.53 12.37 19.14
C ILE A 198 8.07 12.84 20.49
N SER A 199 8.83 13.95 20.47
CA SER A 199 9.30 14.55 21.71
C SER A 199 8.12 15.07 22.54
N GLY A 200 8.08 14.68 23.81
CA GLY A 200 7.04 15.08 24.76
C GLY A 200 6.05 13.96 25.11
N TRP A 201 5.36 14.18 26.22
CA TRP A 201 4.42 13.25 26.85
C TRP A 201 2.98 13.33 26.29
N LYS A 202 2.71 14.28 25.39
CA LYS A 202 1.37 14.54 24.85
C LYS A 202 1.43 14.69 23.33
N LEU A 203 0.41 14.19 22.64
CA LEU A 203 0.20 14.53 21.24
C LEU A 203 -0.21 16.02 21.15
N SER A 204 0.28 16.70 20.11
CA SER A 204 -0.20 18.05 19.78
C SER A 204 -1.71 18.06 19.53
N ASP A 205 -2.38 19.19 19.78
CA ASP A 205 -3.85 19.25 19.62
C ASP A 205 -4.30 19.12 18.17
N SER A 206 -3.44 19.42 17.21
CA SER A 206 -3.76 19.28 15.78
C SER A 206 -2.69 18.51 15.03
N PRO A 207 -3.07 17.85 13.91
CA PRO A 207 -2.15 17.18 13.00
C PRO A 207 -1.12 18.14 12.39
N ARG A 208 0.15 17.73 12.32
CA ARG A 208 1.17 18.49 11.62
C ARG A 208 1.10 18.24 10.12
N ILE A 209 0.80 19.28 9.34
CA ILE A 209 0.65 19.22 7.89
C ILE A 209 1.92 19.77 7.22
N PRO A 210 2.69 18.98 6.48
CA PRO A 210 3.85 19.44 5.73
C PRO A 210 3.44 20.33 4.54
N LYS A 211 4.34 21.20 4.10
CA LYS A 211 4.13 22.02 2.89
C LYS A 211 3.82 21.12 1.67
N GLY A 212 2.82 21.50 0.88
CA GLY A 212 2.40 20.76 -0.32
C GLY A 212 1.43 19.60 -0.06
N PHE A 213 0.90 19.50 1.18
CA PHE A 213 -0.13 18.54 1.54
C PHE A 213 -1.31 19.23 2.21
N TYR A 214 -2.44 18.56 2.22
CA TYR A 214 -3.61 18.92 3.03
C TYR A 214 -4.10 17.69 3.81
N LEU A 215 -4.79 17.94 4.91
CA LEU A 215 -5.41 16.91 5.72
C LEU A 215 -6.74 16.48 5.08
N ASP A 216 -6.86 15.20 4.75
CA ASP A 216 -8.15 14.61 4.41
C ASP A 216 -8.96 14.38 5.70
N LYS A 217 -9.82 15.35 6.04
CA LYS A 217 -10.58 15.36 7.29
C LYS A 217 -11.47 14.12 7.45
N SER A 218 -11.93 13.50 6.36
CA SER A 218 -12.75 12.29 6.40
C SER A 218 -12.00 11.08 6.95
N THR A 219 -10.67 11.12 6.92
CA THR A 219 -9.79 10.03 7.39
C THR A 219 -9.27 10.24 8.80
N LEU A 220 -9.57 11.40 9.41
CA LEU A 220 -9.10 11.71 10.76
C LEU A 220 -9.84 10.87 11.78
N GLN A 221 -9.10 10.05 12.49
CA GLN A 221 -9.59 9.24 13.60
C GLN A 221 -8.76 9.56 14.84
N GLU A 222 -9.41 10.07 15.86
CA GLU A 222 -8.79 10.37 17.15
C GLU A 222 -9.56 9.66 18.26
N GLY A 223 -8.84 9.27 19.30
CA GLY A 223 -9.46 8.61 20.44
C GLY A 223 -8.47 8.35 21.55
N VAL A 224 -8.95 7.66 22.57
CA VAL A 224 -8.17 7.19 23.70
C VAL A 224 -8.22 5.66 23.70
N ASN A 225 -7.09 5.01 23.89
CA ASN A 225 -7.03 3.55 23.96
C ASN A 225 -7.43 3.06 25.38
N GLU A 226 -7.56 1.74 25.55
CA GLU A 226 -7.93 1.11 26.83
C GLU A 226 -6.98 1.47 27.99
N ALA A 227 -5.75 1.89 27.70
CA ALA A 227 -4.76 2.31 28.69
C ALA A 227 -4.77 3.84 28.96
N GLY A 228 -5.77 4.57 28.47
CA GLY A 228 -5.91 6.01 28.68
C GLY A 228 -5.04 6.90 27.78
N TYR A 229 -4.29 6.34 26.82
CA TYR A 229 -3.44 7.12 25.93
C TYR A 229 -4.17 7.54 24.67
N ARG A 230 -4.03 8.81 24.29
CA ARG A 230 -4.56 9.33 23.02
C ARG A 230 -3.88 8.65 21.84
N TYR A 231 -4.62 8.43 20.77
CA TYR A 231 -4.09 8.04 19.46
C TYR A 231 -4.73 8.87 18.36
N ARG A 232 -4.05 8.96 17.22
CA ARG A 232 -4.53 9.66 16.05
C ARG A 232 -4.05 8.99 14.78
N ASN A 233 -4.98 8.78 13.84
CA ASN A 233 -4.68 8.25 12.49
C ASN A 233 -5.27 9.21 11.48
N TYR A 234 -4.54 9.51 10.40
CA TYR A 234 -5.02 10.41 9.35
C TYR A 234 -4.23 10.25 8.07
N ILE A 235 -4.81 10.71 6.96
CA ILE A 235 -4.17 10.72 5.64
C ILE A 235 -3.96 12.16 5.21
N LEU A 236 -2.75 12.45 4.79
CA LEU A 236 -2.38 13.69 4.12
C LEU A 236 -2.34 13.44 2.61
N ARG A 237 -3.00 14.28 1.82
CA ARG A 237 -2.99 14.19 0.37
C ARG A 237 -2.14 15.31 -0.23
N ARG A 238 -1.46 15.03 -1.35
CA ARG A 238 -0.72 16.08 -2.08
C ARG A 238 -1.67 17.06 -2.71
N LEU A 239 -1.36 18.35 -2.61
CA LEU A 239 -2.07 19.43 -3.32
C LEU A 239 -1.92 19.25 -4.84
N THR A 240 -0.71 18.90 -5.29
CA THR A 240 -0.43 18.61 -6.70
C THR A 240 0.01 17.15 -6.83
N PRO A 241 -0.86 16.24 -7.32
CA PRO A 241 -0.51 14.84 -7.54
C PRO A 241 0.65 14.69 -8.52
N LYS A 242 1.57 13.79 -8.23
CA LYS A 242 2.66 13.44 -9.14
C LYS A 242 2.18 12.36 -10.12
N PRO A 243 2.39 12.54 -11.43
CA PRO A 243 2.07 11.49 -12.39
C PRO A 243 3.01 10.29 -12.20
N ARG A 244 2.49 9.09 -12.35
CA ARG A 244 3.29 7.86 -12.32
C ARG A 244 3.84 7.56 -13.71
N ASN A 245 5.14 7.39 -13.83
CA ASN A 245 5.70 6.80 -15.03
C ASN A 245 5.69 5.27 -14.89
N ARG A 246 4.91 4.60 -15.73
CA ARG A 246 4.71 3.14 -15.72
C ARG A 246 5.27 2.47 -16.98
N ARG A 247 5.77 3.25 -17.94
CA ARG A 247 6.45 2.71 -19.12
C ARG A 247 7.79 2.10 -18.71
N VAL A 248 8.13 1.00 -19.36
CA VAL A 248 9.40 0.31 -19.22
C VAL A 248 10.17 0.42 -20.53
N ASP A 249 11.49 0.31 -20.46
CA ASP A 249 12.34 0.17 -21.64
C ASP A 249 12.19 -1.23 -22.28
N GLU A 250 12.83 -1.45 -23.41
CA GLU A 250 12.80 -2.74 -24.14
C GLU A 250 13.33 -3.91 -23.29
N GLY A 251 14.19 -3.62 -22.31
CA GLY A 251 14.68 -4.59 -21.33
C GLY A 251 13.73 -4.86 -20.16
N GLY A 252 12.56 -4.18 -20.11
CA GLY A 252 11.57 -4.34 -19.04
C GLY A 252 11.89 -3.58 -17.75
N HIS A 253 12.85 -2.66 -17.80
CA HIS A 253 13.21 -1.82 -16.66
C HIS A 253 12.38 -0.52 -16.67
N LEU A 254 11.90 -0.11 -15.48
CA LEU A 254 11.21 1.18 -15.34
C LEU A 254 12.13 2.32 -15.75
N HIS A 255 11.67 3.19 -16.64
CA HIS A 255 12.36 4.46 -16.94
C HIS A 255 12.51 5.29 -15.66
N ARG A 256 13.57 5.07 -14.91
CA ARG A 256 14.00 5.99 -13.85
C ARG A 256 14.55 7.24 -14.54
N LYS A 257 13.84 8.37 -14.45
CA LYS A 257 14.50 9.66 -14.69
C LYS A 257 15.72 9.69 -13.79
N ARG A 258 16.92 9.55 -14.38
CA ARG A 258 18.19 9.78 -13.67
C ARG A 258 18.10 11.17 -13.06
N ARG A 259 17.96 11.25 -11.75
CA ARG A 259 18.31 12.48 -11.04
C ARG A 259 19.76 12.75 -11.41
N ARG A 260 20.00 13.78 -12.24
CA ARG A 260 21.34 14.36 -12.35
C ARG A 260 21.73 14.75 -10.92
N GLN A 261 22.58 13.96 -10.31
CA GLN A 261 23.35 14.41 -9.17
C GLN A 261 24.17 15.58 -9.71
N ALA A 262 23.79 16.80 -9.30
CA ALA A 262 24.65 17.94 -9.43
C ALA A 262 25.94 17.57 -8.69
N GLY A 263 26.99 17.35 -9.46
CA GLY A 263 28.29 17.04 -8.93
C GLY A 263 28.73 18.17 -8.03
N LYS A 264 28.78 17.92 -6.74
CA LYS A 264 29.66 18.71 -5.86
C LYS A 264 31.07 18.37 -6.26
N GLY A 265 31.68 19.28 -7.05
CA GLY A 265 33.07 19.23 -7.33
C GLY A 265 33.83 19.21 -6.00
N ARG A 266 34.48 18.10 -5.70
CA ARG A 266 35.55 18.09 -4.73
C ARG A 266 36.73 18.83 -5.37
N GLN A 267 36.93 20.06 -4.94
CA GLN A 267 38.17 20.79 -5.13
C GLN A 267 39.23 20.07 -4.30
N VAL A 268 40.11 19.35 -4.97
CA VAL A 268 41.29 18.74 -4.33
C VAL A 268 42.36 19.82 -4.32
N ASP A 269 42.51 20.48 -3.18
CA ASP A 269 43.67 21.33 -2.94
C ASP A 269 44.92 20.45 -2.89
N ARG A 270 45.75 20.57 -3.94
CA ARG A 270 47.12 20.07 -3.97
C ARG A 270 47.96 20.92 -3.04
N ILE A 271 48.22 20.45 -1.83
CA ILE A 271 49.29 20.97 -0.99
C ILE A 271 50.58 20.33 -1.48
N SER A 272 51.44 21.19 -2.05
CA SER A 272 52.80 20.88 -2.45
C SER A 272 53.63 20.52 -1.23
N ASP A 273 54.18 19.31 -1.24
CA ASP A 273 55.24 18.85 -0.33
C ASP A 273 56.58 19.39 -0.82
N GLN A 274 57.15 20.34 -0.10
CA GLN A 274 58.55 20.67 -0.19
C GLN A 274 59.19 20.71 1.19
N GLY A 275 59.92 19.67 1.44
CA GLY A 275 61.18 19.60 2.10
C GLY A 275 61.39 20.24 3.47
N ARG A 276 61.76 19.38 4.40
CA ARG A 276 62.96 19.59 5.23
C ARG A 276 63.36 18.32 5.98
N ARG A 277 64.42 17.70 5.47
CA ARG A 277 65.35 16.87 6.28
C ARG A 277 65.96 17.78 7.38
N ARG A 278 66.00 17.23 8.62
CA ARG A 278 67.17 17.33 9.51
C ARG A 278 66.99 16.51 10.80
N LYS A 279 67.84 15.52 10.87
CA LYS A 279 68.80 15.16 11.91
C LYS A 279 68.25 14.56 13.23
N ARG A 280 68.72 13.32 13.40
CA ARG A 280 68.91 12.59 14.65
C ARG A 280 69.69 13.40 15.66
N LEU A 281 69.40 13.18 16.95
CA LEU A 281 70.45 12.95 17.94
C LEU A 281 69.81 12.26 19.17
N CYS A 282 70.53 11.23 19.62
CA CYS A 282 70.39 10.53 20.90
C CYS A 282 70.54 11.46 22.09
N ASP A 283 69.96 11.09 23.23
CA ASP A 283 70.64 10.71 24.49
C ASP A 283 69.55 10.61 25.56
N GLN A 284 69.44 9.45 26.18
CA GLN A 284 69.83 9.03 27.53
C GLN A 284 69.53 10.07 28.63
N SER A 285 68.54 9.82 29.42
CA SER A 285 68.62 9.57 30.88
C SER A 285 67.24 9.11 31.37
#